data_0c8956a07eec6c79138ef11017fa381e
#
_entry.id   0c8956a07eec6c79138ef11017fa381e
#
_cell.length_a   1.000
_cell.length_b   1.000
_cell.length_c   1.000
_cell.angle_alpha   90.00
_cell.angle_beta   90.00
_cell.angle_gamma   90.00
#
_symmetry.space_group_name_H-M   'P 1'
#
loop_
_entity.id
_entity.type
_entity.pdbx_description
1 polymer ?
#
loop_
_entity_poly.entity_id
_entity_poly.type
_entity_poly.pdbx_seq_one_letter_code
_entity_poly.pdbx_strand_id
1 'polypeptide(L)'
;SPIGTPPLSVLSHGKQNILVITSDHTRSMPSGITMPILLEEIRKGQPDASITILVATGLHRPTTQEELLDRFGPDIVARERIVVHNAFQPEEMRYVCQLPSGAGLSVNRLALESDLIISEGFIEPHFFAGFSGGRKSILPGICSQETVNENHSAKAIASPLATTGVLHGNPIHEDM
;
A
#
# COMPACT_ATOMS: atom_id res chain seq x y z
N SER A 1 15.96 15.39 1.20
CA SER A 1 14.90 16.40 1.49
C SER A 1 13.59 15.93 0.91
N PRO A 2 12.45 16.12 1.60
CA PRO A 2 11.13 15.83 1.06
C PRO A 2 10.83 16.63 -0.22
N ILE A 3 9.99 16.09 -1.10
CA ILE A 3 9.55 16.75 -2.33
C ILE A 3 8.07 17.10 -2.19
N GLY A 4 7.74 18.39 -2.18
CA GLY A 4 6.36 18.89 -2.13
C GLY A 4 5.61 18.67 -0.81
N THR A 5 6.29 18.23 0.25
CA THR A 5 5.69 17.95 1.57
C THR A 5 6.66 18.34 2.70
N PRO A 6 6.18 18.60 3.94
CA PRO A 6 7.05 18.70 5.11
C PRO A 6 7.81 17.38 5.39
N PRO A 7 8.88 17.42 6.19
CA PRO A 7 9.53 16.21 6.70
C PRO A 7 8.55 15.29 7.43
N LEU A 8 8.81 13.98 7.37
CA LEU A 8 7.95 12.97 7.97
C LEU A 8 7.78 13.16 9.48
N SER A 9 8.83 13.60 10.17
CA SER A 9 8.76 13.98 11.60
C SER A 9 7.78 15.12 11.90
N VAL A 10 7.58 16.03 10.95
CA VAL A 10 6.57 17.10 11.07
C VAL A 10 5.18 16.57 10.78
N LEU A 11 5.03 15.72 9.76
CA LEU A 11 3.74 15.11 9.38
C LEU A 11 3.20 14.17 10.48
N SER A 12 4.08 13.48 11.19
CA SER A 12 3.71 12.53 12.26
C SER A 12 3.35 13.22 13.58
N HIS A 13 3.68 14.51 13.73
CA HIS A 13 3.39 15.24 14.96
C HIS A 13 1.89 15.23 15.31
N GLY A 14 1.55 14.78 16.53
CA GLY A 14 0.18 14.67 17.01
C GLY A 14 -0.63 13.49 16.45
N LYS A 15 -0.03 12.64 15.63
CA LYS A 15 -0.67 11.45 15.04
C LYS A 15 -0.51 10.24 15.95
N GLN A 16 -1.61 9.64 16.40
CA GLN A 16 -1.58 8.52 17.35
C GLN A 16 -1.53 7.16 16.64
N ASN A 17 -2.27 7.01 15.54
CA ASN A 17 -2.36 5.77 14.77
C ASN A 17 -1.75 5.99 13.38
N ILE A 18 -0.59 5.42 13.13
CA ILE A 18 0.13 5.60 11.86
C ILE A 18 0.21 4.27 11.13
N LEU A 19 -0.24 4.26 9.87
CA LEU A 19 -0.17 3.12 8.99
C LEU A 19 0.98 3.29 8.00
N VAL A 20 1.89 2.32 7.95
CA VAL A 20 2.93 2.23 6.92
C VAL A 20 2.58 1.07 5.99
N ILE A 21 2.17 1.39 4.77
CA ILE A 21 1.87 0.39 3.74
C ILE A 21 3.15 0.09 2.97
N THR A 22 3.47 -1.19 2.81
CA THR A 22 4.63 -1.66 2.05
C THR A 22 4.26 -2.80 1.12
N SER A 23 5.08 -3.03 0.09
CA SER A 23 4.87 -4.11 -0.87
C SER A 23 5.10 -5.48 -0.23
N ASP A 24 4.51 -6.52 -0.82
CA ASP A 24 4.70 -7.90 -0.43
C ASP A 24 6.02 -8.51 -0.99
N HIS A 25 6.21 -9.82 -0.75
CA HIS A 25 7.37 -10.61 -1.18
C HIS A 25 7.61 -10.62 -2.70
N THR A 26 6.65 -10.22 -3.53
CA THR A 26 6.79 -10.21 -5.00
C THR A 26 7.50 -8.97 -5.55
N ARG A 27 7.82 -7.99 -4.70
CA ARG A 27 8.50 -6.74 -5.09
C ARG A 27 9.86 -6.61 -4.43
N SER A 28 10.84 -6.17 -5.21
CA SER A 28 12.23 -5.97 -4.76
C SER A 28 12.41 -4.68 -3.95
N MET A 29 11.46 -4.37 -3.06
CA MET A 29 11.58 -3.19 -2.19
C MET A 29 12.63 -3.44 -1.10
N PRO A 30 13.66 -2.58 -0.94
CA PRO A 30 14.71 -2.75 0.06
C PRO A 30 14.25 -2.31 1.46
N SER A 31 13.14 -2.88 1.95
CA SER A 31 12.50 -2.47 3.20
C SER A 31 13.37 -2.65 4.43
N GLY A 32 14.33 -3.60 4.39
CA GLY A 32 15.34 -3.74 5.46
C GLY A 32 16.22 -2.50 5.64
N ILE A 33 16.33 -1.65 4.62
CA ILE A 33 17.09 -0.38 4.68
C ILE A 33 16.15 0.80 4.92
N THR A 34 15.04 0.86 4.21
CA THR A 34 14.15 2.03 4.21
C THR A 34 13.21 2.06 5.42
N MET A 35 12.71 0.92 5.87
CA MET A 35 11.77 0.84 6.98
C MET A 35 12.35 1.34 8.31
N PRO A 36 13.58 0.98 8.72
CA PRO A 36 14.20 1.55 9.93
C PRO A 36 14.24 3.07 9.91
N ILE A 37 14.59 3.66 8.75
CA ILE A 37 14.68 5.12 8.57
C ILE A 37 13.29 5.76 8.69
N LEU A 38 12.27 5.16 8.05
CA LEU A 38 10.88 5.64 8.15
C LEU A 38 10.37 5.61 9.59
N LEU A 39 10.57 4.51 10.28
CA LEU A 39 10.13 4.34 11.68
C LEU A 39 10.84 5.32 12.62
N GLU A 40 12.14 5.56 12.42
CA GLU A 40 12.91 6.55 13.19
C GLU A 40 12.35 7.96 12.96
N GLU A 41 12.13 8.36 11.70
CA GLU A 41 11.60 9.69 11.37
C GLU A 41 10.17 9.89 11.89
N ILE A 42 9.32 8.88 11.87
CA ILE A 42 7.99 8.93 12.49
C ILE A 42 8.13 9.18 14.00
N ARG A 43 8.96 8.43 14.68
CA ARG A 43 9.14 8.53 16.15
C ARG A 43 9.83 9.82 16.59
N LYS A 44 10.63 10.47 15.74
CA LYS A 44 11.13 11.82 16.01
C LYS A 44 10.00 12.85 16.15
N GLY A 45 8.93 12.70 15.38
CA GLY A 45 7.76 13.59 15.44
C GLY A 45 6.71 13.16 16.46
N GLN A 46 6.55 11.84 16.65
CA GLN A 46 5.57 11.26 17.57
C GLN A 46 6.14 9.98 18.21
N PRO A 47 6.87 10.09 19.34
CA PRO A 47 7.54 8.96 19.98
C PRO A 47 6.61 7.81 20.38
N ASP A 48 5.40 8.15 20.84
CA ASP A 48 4.42 7.20 21.37
C ASP A 48 3.37 6.75 20.34
N ALA A 49 3.59 7.02 19.04
CA ALA A 49 2.66 6.59 18.01
C ALA A 49 2.53 5.07 17.95
N SER A 50 1.28 4.61 17.85
CA SER A 50 0.98 3.22 17.48
C SER A 50 1.21 3.06 15.98
N ILE A 51 2.32 2.42 15.59
CA ILE A 51 2.66 2.19 14.18
C ILE A 51 2.24 0.78 13.79
N THR A 52 1.51 0.67 12.69
CA THR A 52 1.19 -0.61 12.05
C THR A 52 1.82 -0.66 10.67
N ILE A 53 2.57 -1.70 10.38
CA ILE A 53 3.09 -1.99 9.04
C ILE A 53 2.08 -2.93 8.38
N LEU A 54 1.47 -2.49 7.27
CA LEU A 54 0.52 -3.27 6.49
C LEU A 54 1.19 -3.73 5.19
N VAL A 55 1.40 -5.05 5.06
CA VAL A 55 1.95 -5.65 3.85
C VAL A 55 0.85 -5.78 2.81
N ALA A 56 0.97 -5.02 1.72
CA ALA A 56 0.00 -4.92 0.64
C ALA A 56 0.16 -6.10 -0.34
N THR A 57 -0.64 -7.13 -0.18
CA THR A 57 -0.60 -8.35 -1.01
C THR A 57 -1.51 -8.28 -2.24
N GLY A 58 -2.50 -7.37 -2.26
CA GLY A 58 -3.55 -7.44 -3.28
C GLY A 58 -4.20 -8.83 -3.27
N LEU A 59 -4.21 -9.51 -4.43
CA LEU A 59 -4.71 -10.90 -4.56
C LEU A 59 -3.62 -11.97 -4.44
N HIS A 60 -2.38 -11.59 -4.11
CA HIS A 60 -1.32 -12.56 -3.90
C HIS A 60 -1.56 -13.39 -2.63
N ARG A 61 -0.87 -14.52 -2.53
CA ARG A 61 -0.85 -15.30 -1.28
C ARG A 61 -0.31 -14.45 -0.11
N PRO A 62 -0.69 -14.76 1.11
CA PRO A 62 -0.10 -14.11 2.27
C PRO A 62 1.44 -14.24 2.31
N THR A 63 2.11 -13.19 2.74
CA THR A 63 3.54 -13.19 3.05
C THR A 63 3.79 -14.02 4.29
N THR A 64 4.75 -14.94 4.23
CA THR A 64 5.07 -15.84 5.34
C THR A 64 5.92 -15.14 6.41
N GLN A 65 5.99 -15.74 7.61
CA GLN A 65 6.84 -15.23 8.68
C GLN A 65 8.33 -15.20 8.30
N GLU A 66 8.81 -16.18 7.56
CA GLU A 66 10.17 -16.21 7.05
C GLU A 66 10.45 -15.06 6.09
N GLU A 67 9.52 -14.79 5.16
CA GLU A 67 9.61 -13.65 4.24
C GLU A 67 9.55 -12.29 4.95
N LEU A 68 8.79 -12.18 6.05
CA LEU A 68 8.79 -10.97 6.88
C LEU A 68 10.14 -10.77 7.59
N LEU A 69 10.73 -11.84 8.11
CA LEU A 69 12.06 -11.80 8.74
C LEU A 69 13.15 -11.43 7.74
N ASP A 70 13.11 -12.02 6.55
CA ASP A 70 14.06 -11.70 5.47
C ASP A 70 13.95 -10.23 5.02
N ARG A 71 12.72 -9.73 4.91
CA ARG A 71 12.44 -8.37 4.44
C ARG A 71 12.76 -7.28 5.47
N PHE A 72 12.33 -7.44 6.72
CA PHE A 72 12.39 -6.40 7.75
C PHE A 72 13.49 -6.63 8.79
N GLY A 73 14.00 -7.84 8.89
CA GLY A 73 14.91 -8.26 9.95
C GLY A 73 14.20 -8.55 11.27
N PRO A 74 14.89 -9.26 12.18
CA PRO A 74 14.30 -9.75 13.44
C PRO A 74 13.86 -8.61 14.37
N ASP A 75 14.58 -7.49 14.38
CA ASP A 75 14.31 -6.38 15.30
C ASP A 75 12.96 -5.69 14.99
N ILE A 76 12.67 -5.44 13.73
CA ILE A 76 11.39 -4.83 13.31
C ILE A 76 10.26 -5.83 13.53
N VAL A 77 10.45 -7.09 13.13
CA VAL A 77 9.43 -8.13 13.30
C VAL A 77 9.08 -8.35 14.77
N ALA A 78 10.04 -8.19 15.68
CA ALA A 78 9.79 -8.35 17.11
C ALA A 78 9.12 -7.13 17.77
N ARG A 79 9.38 -5.92 17.27
CA ARG A 79 8.95 -4.68 17.94
C ARG A 79 7.73 -4.03 17.32
N GLU A 80 7.50 -4.18 16.01
CA GLU A 80 6.43 -3.49 15.31
C GLU A 80 5.22 -4.41 15.09
N ARG A 81 4.04 -3.80 15.09
CA ARG A 81 2.84 -4.50 14.66
C ARG A 81 2.86 -4.65 13.15
N ILE A 82 3.00 -5.88 12.65
CA ILE A 82 2.94 -6.20 11.22
C ILE A 82 1.64 -6.95 10.93
N VAL A 83 0.89 -6.47 9.94
CA VAL A 83 -0.34 -7.10 9.44
C VAL A 83 -0.15 -7.41 7.97
N VAL A 84 -0.46 -8.63 7.56
CA VAL A 84 -0.48 -9.03 6.16
C VAL A 84 -1.91 -8.90 5.66
N HIS A 85 -2.11 -8.07 4.63
CA HIS A 85 -3.42 -7.88 4.02
C HIS A 85 -3.94 -9.19 3.43
N ASN A 86 -5.25 -9.39 3.53
CA ASN A 86 -5.94 -10.51 2.89
C ASN A 86 -7.22 -10.00 2.22
N ALA A 87 -7.20 -9.87 0.90
CA ALA A 87 -8.32 -9.37 0.11
C ALA A 87 -9.60 -10.24 0.17
N PHE A 88 -9.47 -11.48 0.68
CA PHE A 88 -10.56 -12.47 0.77
C PHE A 88 -11.26 -12.47 2.14
N GLN A 89 -10.98 -11.50 3.02
CA GLN A 89 -11.60 -11.34 4.34
C GLN A 89 -12.52 -10.11 4.36
N PRO A 90 -13.82 -10.24 4.02
CA PRO A 90 -14.75 -9.11 3.94
C PRO A 90 -14.87 -8.31 5.25
N GLU A 91 -14.73 -8.96 6.39
CA GLU A 91 -14.79 -8.35 7.72
C GLU A 91 -13.68 -7.32 7.97
N GLU A 92 -12.54 -7.49 7.29
CA GLU A 92 -11.42 -6.55 7.35
C GLU A 92 -11.56 -5.39 6.35
N MET A 93 -12.57 -5.43 5.47
CA MET A 93 -12.77 -4.40 4.44
C MET A 93 -13.81 -3.36 4.87
N ARG A 94 -13.64 -2.15 4.36
CA ARG A 94 -14.61 -1.07 4.49
C ARG A 94 -14.81 -0.40 3.13
N TYR A 95 -16.07 -0.21 2.78
CA TYR A 95 -16.45 0.55 1.59
C TYR A 95 -16.12 2.03 1.76
N VAL A 96 -15.57 2.65 0.74
CA VAL A 96 -15.16 4.06 0.72
C VAL A 96 -16.02 4.87 -0.24
N CYS A 97 -16.03 4.49 -1.52
CA CYS A 97 -16.73 5.24 -2.57
C CYS A 97 -16.90 4.38 -3.84
N GLN A 98 -17.56 4.96 -4.84
CA GLN A 98 -17.60 4.43 -6.19
C GLN A 98 -16.45 5.04 -7.01
N LEU A 99 -15.73 4.19 -7.75
CA LEU A 99 -14.64 4.58 -8.64
C LEU A 99 -15.18 5.16 -9.98
N PRO A 100 -14.36 5.85 -10.77
CA PRO A 100 -14.75 6.36 -12.09
C PRO A 100 -15.29 5.29 -13.04
N SER A 101 -14.80 4.06 -12.97
CA SER A 101 -15.32 2.91 -13.72
C SER A 101 -16.73 2.48 -13.33
N GLY A 102 -17.21 2.91 -12.16
CA GLY A 102 -18.45 2.44 -11.54
C GLY A 102 -18.24 1.32 -10.51
N ALA A 103 -17.02 0.81 -10.38
CA ALA A 103 -16.69 -0.20 -9.38
C ALA A 103 -16.75 0.35 -7.95
N GLY A 104 -17.06 -0.50 -6.98
CA GLY A 104 -17.00 -0.15 -5.55
C GLY A 104 -15.55 -0.22 -5.03
N LEU A 105 -15.08 0.82 -4.36
CA LEU A 105 -13.81 0.81 -3.64
C LEU A 105 -14.03 0.35 -2.20
N SER A 106 -13.49 -0.81 -1.86
CA SER A 106 -13.39 -1.32 -0.49
C SER A 106 -11.92 -1.56 -0.14
N VAL A 107 -11.46 -0.98 0.96
CA VAL A 107 -10.06 -1.07 1.42
C VAL A 107 -9.96 -1.72 2.79
N ASN A 108 -8.78 -2.18 3.16
CA ASN A 108 -8.50 -2.64 4.51
C ASN A 108 -8.86 -1.55 5.53
N ARG A 109 -9.64 -1.91 6.56
CA ARG A 109 -10.14 -0.97 7.58
C ARG A 109 -9.05 -0.17 8.28
N LEU A 110 -7.83 -0.73 8.40
CA LEU A 110 -6.69 -0.06 9.02
C LEU A 110 -6.37 1.27 8.34
N ALA A 111 -6.62 1.40 7.03
CA ALA A 111 -6.40 2.66 6.32
C ALA A 111 -7.37 3.77 6.79
N LEU A 112 -8.61 3.42 7.13
CA LEU A 112 -9.61 4.38 7.60
C LEU A 112 -9.52 4.66 9.11
N GLU A 113 -8.88 3.78 9.86
CA GLU A 113 -8.66 3.88 11.30
C GLU A 113 -7.37 4.64 11.66
N SER A 114 -6.60 5.06 10.66
CA SER A 114 -5.29 5.72 10.85
C SER A 114 -5.36 7.22 10.67
N ASP A 115 -4.57 7.96 11.48
CA ASP A 115 -4.44 9.42 11.41
C ASP A 115 -3.46 9.88 10.34
N LEU A 116 -2.53 8.99 9.94
CA LEU A 116 -1.54 9.20 8.91
C LEU A 116 -1.26 7.88 8.19
N ILE A 117 -1.27 7.94 6.86
CA ILE A 117 -0.90 6.82 6.01
C ILE A 117 0.38 7.18 5.26
N ILE A 118 1.36 6.30 5.33
CA ILE A 118 2.63 6.40 4.62
C ILE A 118 2.74 5.18 3.71
N SER A 119 3.14 5.36 2.47
CA SER A 119 3.38 4.27 1.55
C SER A 119 4.86 4.20 1.17
N GLU A 120 5.48 3.07 1.49
CA GLU A 120 6.77 2.66 0.97
C GLU A 120 6.53 1.88 -0.33
N GLY A 121 7.20 2.24 -1.42
CA GLY A 121 6.96 1.57 -2.69
C GLY A 121 8.12 1.68 -3.66
N PHE A 122 8.14 0.76 -4.63
CA PHE A 122 9.11 0.70 -5.70
C PHE A 122 8.41 0.99 -7.04
N ILE A 123 8.92 1.98 -7.78
CA ILE A 123 8.34 2.38 -9.07
C ILE A 123 9.06 1.64 -10.18
N GLU A 124 8.32 0.86 -10.94
CA GLU A 124 8.79 0.11 -12.09
C GLU A 124 7.72 0.07 -13.20
N PRO A 125 8.07 -0.17 -14.47
CA PRO A 125 7.10 -0.37 -15.54
C PRO A 125 6.16 -1.54 -15.24
N HIS A 126 4.87 -1.38 -15.58
CA HIS A 126 3.86 -2.40 -15.37
C HIS A 126 3.03 -2.62 -16.62
N PHE A 127 2.88 -3.86 -17.05
CA PHE A 127 2.40 -4.25 -18.38
C PHE A 127 0.98 -3.76 -18.73
N PHE A 128 0.09 -3.48 -17.79
CA PHE A 128 -1.23 -2.90 -18.06
C PHE A 128 -1.56 -1.65 -17.22
N ALA A 129 -0.95 -1.44 -16.08
CA ALA A 129 -1.24 -0.30 -15.20
C ALA A 129 -0.32 0.91 -15.41
N GLY A 130 0.51 0.87 -16.45
CA GLY A 130 1.53 1.86 -16.73
C GLY A 130 2.77 1.67 -15.87
N PHE A 131 2.67 1.93 -14.57
CA PHE A 131 3.72 1.74 -13.57
C PHE A 131 3.18 1.09 -12.31
N SER A 132 4.04 0.38 -11.57
CA SER A 132 3.80 -0.06 -10.19
C SER A 132 4.20 1.03 -9.18
N GLY A 133 4.04 0.77 -7.90
CA GLY A 133 4.33 1.72 -6.83
C GLY A 133 3.27 2.82 -6.66
N GLY A 134 3.52 3.75 -5.75
CA GLY A 134 2.63 4.88 -5.46
C GLY A 134 1.19 4.44 -5.14
N ARG A 135 0.20 4.93 -5.93
CA ARG A 135 -1.22 4.60 -5.77
C ARG A 135 -1.53 3.10 -5.71
N LYS A 136 -0.70 2.24 -6.32
CA LYS A 136 -0.89 0.78 -6.26
C LYS A 136 -0.75 0.19 -4.87
N SER A 137 -0.18 0.91 -3.93
CA SER A 137 -0.19 0.51 -2.52
C SER A 137 -1.60 0.46 -1.95
N ILE A 138 -2.52 1.27 -2.49
CA ILE A 138 -3.94 1.26 -2.12
C ILE A 138 -4.71 0.30 -3.02
N LEU A 139 -4.77 0.56 -4.33
CA LEU A 139 -5.45 -0.30 -5.31
C LEU A 139 -4.42 -0.85 -6.31
N PRO A 140 -4.17 -2.16 -6.32
CA PRO A 140 -4.88 -3.25 -5.64
C PRO A 140 -4.40 -3.57 -4.22
N GLY A 141 -3.32 -2.96 -3.73
CA GLY A 141 -2.49 -3.42 -2.63
C GLY A 141 -3.23 -3.81 -1.34
N ILE A 142 -4.20 -3.02 -0.92
CA ILE A 142 -4.98 -3.22 0.32
C ILE A 142 -6.50 -3.25 0.07
N CYS A 143 -6.92 -3.50 -1.18
CA CYS A 143 -8.34 -3.54 -1.56
C CYS A 143 -8.93 -4.95 -1.45
N SER A 144 -10.28 -5.00 -1.39
CA SER A 144 -11.02 -6.26 -1.45
C SER A 144 -10.85 -6.95 -2.81
N GLN A 145 -11.07 -8.26 -2.83
CA GLN A 145 -11.06 -9.05 -4.07
C GLN A 145 -11.99 -8.46 -5.14
N GLU A 146 -13.20 -8.06 -4.75
CA GLU A 146 -14.20 -7.51 -5.67
C GLU A 146 -13.67 -6.22 -6.32
N THR A 147 -13.14 -5.29 -5.53
CA THR A 147 -12.54 -4.04 -6.05
C THR A 147 -11.41 -4.31 -7.03
N VAL A 148 -10.52 -5.25 -6.69
CA VAL A 148 -9.39 -5.61 -7.55
C VAL A 148 -9.86 -6.24 -8.86
N ASN A 149 -10.82 -7.18 -8.80
CA ASN A 149 -11.35 -7.88 -9.98
C ASN A 149 -12.05 -6.90 -10.95
N GLU A 150 -12.79 -5.93 -10.43
CA GLU A 150 -13.45 -4.90 -11.24
C GLU A 150 -12.40 -3.99 -11.93
N ASN A 151 -11.43 -3.47 -11.19
CA ASN A 151 -10.37 -2.63 -11.75
C ASN A 151 -9.50 -3.41 -12.77
N HIS A 152 -9.22 -4.69 -12.51
CA HIS A 152 -8.45 -5.58 -13.38
C HIS A 152 -9.35 -6.41 -14.30
N SER A 153 -10.54 -5.93 -14.63
CA SER A 153 -11.47 -6.64 -15.52
C SER A 153 -10.89 -6.81 -16.92
N ALA A 154 -11.34 -7.86 -17.62
CA ALA A 154 -10.94 -8.11 -19.00
C ALA A 154 -11.21 -6.90 -19.92
N LYS A 155 -12.32 -6.18 -19.69
CA LYS A 155 -12.67 -4.95 -20.42
C LYS A 155 -11.63 -3.84 -20.19
N ALA A 156 -11.21 -3.62 -18.93
CA ALA A 156 -10.23 -2.58 -18.62
C ALA A 156 -8.84 -2.95 -19.20
N ILE A 157 -8.40 -4.19 -19.05
CA ILE A 157 -7.12 -4.68 -19.57
C ILE A 157 -7.08 -4.68 -21.11
N ALA A 158 -8.21 -4.91 -21.78
CA ALA A 158 -8.29 -4.88 -23.24
C ALA A 158 -8.20 -3.45 -23.85
N SER A 159 -8.22 -2.41 -23.03
CA SER A 159 -8.01 -1.05 -23.52
C SER A 159 -6.63 -0.90 -24.16
N PRO A 160 -6.50 -0.28 -25.34
CA PRO A 160 -5.19 -0.02 -25.96
C PRO A 160 -4.31 0.92 -25.12
N LEU A 161 -4.89 1.66 -24.17
CA LEU A 161 -4.19 2.53 -23.24
C LEU A 161 -3.75 1.80 -21.96
N ALA A 162 -4.27 0.60 -21.70
CA ALA A 162 -3.83 -0.25 -20.59
C ALA A 162 -2.51 -0.96 -20.95
N THR A 163 -1.44 -0.18 -20.99
CA THR A 163 -0.11 -0.67 -21.40
C THR A 163 1.01 0.01 -20.61
N THR A 164 2.21 -0.54 -20.73
CA THR A 164 3.41 -0.10 -20.03
C THR A 164 3.72 1.38 -20.31
N GLY A 165 3.96 2.14 -19.25
CA GLY A 165 4.37 3.55 -19.31
C GLY A 165 3.23 4.54 -19.55
N VAL A 166 2.01 4.07 -19.87
CA VAL A 166 0.85 4.93 -20.10
C VAL A 166 0.06 5.13 -18.81
N LEU A 167 -0.11 6.38 -18.42
CA LEU A 167 -0.94 6.79 -17.27
C LEU A 167 -2.22 7.50 -17.74
N HIS A 168 -2.07 8.58 -18.49
CA HIS A 168 -3.21 9.36 -19.00
C HIS A 168 -4.10 8.53 -19.93
N GLY A 169 -5.40 8.45 -19.63
CA GLY A 169 -6.38 7.65 -20.38
C GLY A 169 -6.30 6.14 -20.12
N ASN A 170 -5.38 5.68 -19.29
CA ASN A 170 -5.32 4.27 -18.90
C ASN A 170 -6.42 3.99 -17.85
N PRO A 171 -7.48 3.22 -18.19
CA PRO A 171 -8.63 3.07 -17.31
C PRO A 171 -8.30 2.42 -15.97
N ILE A 172 -7.26 1.60 -15.94
CA ILE A 172 -6.80 0.93 -14.71
C ILE A 172 -6.10 1.93 -13.80
N HIS A 173 -5.26 2.81 -14.39
CA HIS A 173 -4.59 3.86 -13.62
C HIS A 173 -5.56 4.92 -13.10
N GLU A 174 -6.55 5.31 -13.92
CA GLU A 174 -7.49 6.38 -13.56
C GLU A 174 -8.43 5.97 -12.42
N ASP A 175 -8.73 4.70 -12.29
CA ASP A 175 -9.44 4.16 -11.11
C ASP A 175 -8.56 4.16 -9.84
N MET A 176 -7.25 3.89 -9.99
CA MET A 176 -6.27 3.89 -8.91
C MET A 176 -5.96 5.31 -8.40
#